data_36477dc697e5b374d9281c57d9a338c6
#
_entry.id   36477dc697e5b374d9281c57d9a338c6
#
_cell.length_a   1.000
_cell.length_b   1.000
_cell.length_c   1.000
_cell.angle_alpha   90.00
_cell.angle_beta   90.00
_cell.angle_gamma   90.00
#
_symmetry.space_group_name_H-M   'P 1'
#
loop_
_entity.id
_entity.type
_entity.pdbx_description
1 polymer ?
#
loop_
_entity_poly.entity_id
_entity_poly.type
_entity_poly.pdbx_seq_one_letter_code
_entity_poly.pdbx_strand_id
1 'polypeptide(L)'
;MSEITAEKLGQRVVSAGLLDGRQMESVWTDLGSHEVPVEQLTSLLLRKNLCTNYQIDRLVKGDRDGYFFGAYKILYFAGSGTFARVYRAVHNTTGKVVAVKVLRNRFREDATATEAFLREGRIGSKLRHPPQLDCRIVAA
;
A
#
# COMPACT_ATOMS: atom_id res chain seq x y z
N MET A 1 18.39 4.15 18.56
CA MET A 1 17.53 3.53 17.54
C MET A 1 18.38 3.14 16.35
N SER A 2 18.48 1.86 16.09
CA SER A 2 19.30 1.38 14.98
C SER A 2 18.62 1.68 13.66
N GLU A 3 19.33 2.31 12.75
CA GLU A 3 18.83 2.51 11.41
C GLU A 3 18.86 1.19 10.66
N ILE A 4 17.83 0.98 9.82
CA ILE A 4 17.79 -0.18 8.95
C ILE A 4 18.86 -0.03 7.86
N THR A 5 19.50 -1.15 7.51
CA THR A 5 20.45 -1.15 6.39
C THR A 5 19.72 -1.21 5.06
N ALA A 6 20.37 -0.77 3.98
CA ALA A 6 19.80 -0.86 2.64
C ALA A 6 19.48 -2.32 2.29
N GLU A 7 20.39 -3.25 2.59
CA GLU A 7 20.17 -4.66 2.31
C GLU A 7 18.94 -5.20 3.02
N LYS A 8 18.75 -4.85 4.28
CA LYS A 8 17.59 -5.30 5.04
C LYS A 8 16.30 -4.69 4.50
N LEU A 9 16.33 -3.42 4.12
CA LEU A 9 15.18 -2.78 3.50
C LEU A 9 14.81 -3.46 2.19
N GLY A 10 15.81 -3.78 1.37
CA GLY A 10 15.60 -4.51 0.10
C GLY A 10 14.96 -5.87 0.32
N GLN A 11 15.38 -6.59 1.35
CA GLN A 11 14.77 -7.88 1.74
C GLN A 11 13.30 -7.70 2.11
N ARG A 12 12.97 -6.63 2.84
CA ARG A 12 11.59 -6.33 3.22
C ARG A 12 10.73 -5.97 2.00
N VAL A 13 11.28 -5.25 1.04
CA VAL A 13 10.58 -4.90 -0.20
C VAL A 13 10.12 -6.16 -0.93
N VAL A 14 11.02 -7.15 -1.05
CA VAL A 14 10.70 -8.42 -1.70
C VAL A 14 9.73 -9.24 -0.86
N SER A 15 9.96 -9.32 0.45
CA SER A 15 9.08 -10.07 1.36
C SER A 15 7.67 -9.51 1.39
N ALA A 16 7.51 -8.20 1.25
CA ALA A 16 6.19 -7.56 1.20
C ALA A 16 5.48 -7.75 -0.13
N GLY A 17 6.18 -8.24 -1.14
CA GLY A 17 5.61 -8.44 -2.47
C GLY A 17 5.55 -7.20 -3.33
N LEU A 18 6.22 -6.12 -2.93
CA LEU A 18 6.23 -4.87 -3.69
C LEU A 18 7.08 -4.96 -4.95
N LEU A 19 8.20 -5.67 -4.87
CA LEU A 19 9.04 -6.01 -6.01
C LEU A 19 9.36 -7.50 -5.93
N ASP A 20 9.55 -8.13 -7.07
CA ASP A 20 10.07 -9.50 -7.09
C ASP A 20 11.60 -9.49 -7.01
N GLY A 21 12.21 -10.69 -6.91
CA GLY A 21 13.66 -10.82 -6.80
C GLY A 21 14.41 -10.24 -7.99
N ARG A 22 13.86 -10.39 -9.19
CA ARG A 22 14.49 -9.87 -10.42
C ARG A 22 14.46 -8.35 -10.43
N GLN A 23 13.36 -7.75 -10.07
CA GLN A 23 13.23 -6.29 -9.99
C GLN A 23 14.19 -5.73 -8.94
N MET A 24 14.29 -6.38 -7.79
CA MET A 24 15.20 -5.94 -6.73
C MET A 24 16.65 -6.06 -7.16
N GLU A 25 17.01 -7.12 -7.91
CA GLU A 25 18.34 -7.30 -8.44
C GLU A 25 18.71 -6.16 -9.39
N SER A 26 17.77 -5.72 -10.22
CA SER A 26 17.96 -4.57 -11.10
C SER A 26 18.23 -3.29 -10.30
N VAL A 27 17.55 -3.12 -9.17
CA VAL A 27 17.77 -1.97 -8.29
C VAL A 27 19.20 -2.00 -7.73
N TRP A 28 19.66 -3.16 -7.25
CA TRP A 28 21.02 -3.30 -6.74
C TRP A 28 22.06 -3.02 -7.82
N THR A 29 21.81 -3.46 -9.04
CA THR A 29 22.70 -3.19 -10.17
C THR A 29 22.83 -1.70 -10.42
N ASP A 30 21.71 -0.97 -10.36
CA ASP A 30 21.71 0.48 -10.55
C ASP A 30 22.45 1.21 -9.42
N LEU A 31 22.38 0.69 -8.20
CA LEU A 31 23.10 1.25 -7.05
C LEU A 31 24.57 0.88 -7.05
N GLY A 32 24.93 -0.22 -7.69
CA GLY A 32 26.30 -0.71 -7.77
C GLY A 32 26.78 -1.50 -6.56
N SER A 33 25.99 -1.55 -5.48
CA SER A 33 26.36 -2.28 -4.25
C SER A 33 25.14 -2.45 -3.36
N HIS A 34 25.17 -3.47 -2.50
CA HIS A 34 24.21 -3.65 -1.41
C HIS A 34 24.61 -2.85 -0.17
N GLU A 35 25.83 -2.35 -0.14
CA GLU A 35 26.40 -1.65 1.03
C GLU A 35 26.35 -0.13 0.87
N VAL A 36 25.23 0.37 0.39
CA VAL A 36 24.99 1.81 0.23
C VAL A 36 24.21 2.33 1.43
N PRO A 37 24.26 3.65 1.71
CA PRO A 37 23.34 4.24 2.70
C PRO A 37 21.90 3.95 2.31
N VAL A 38 21.05 3.69 3.30
CA VAL A 38 19.64 3.36 3.05
C VAL A 38 18.93 4.46 2.27
N GLU A 39 19.32 5.71 2.46
CA GLU A 39 18.74 6.86 1.77
C GLU A 39 18.94 6.78 0.25
N GLN A 40 20.04 6.20 -0.20
CA GLN A 40 20.27 6.00 -1.62
C GLN A 40 19.28 5.00 -2.21
N LEU A 41 18.99 3.93 -1.46
CA LEU A 41 18.01 2.94 -1.89
C LEU A 41 16.61 3.55 -1.92
N THR A 42 16.19 4.23 -0.85
CA THR A 42 14.86 4.83 -0.80
C THR A 42 14.67 5.88 -1.88
N SER A 43 15.68 6.72 -2.11
CA SER A 43 15.63 7.72 -3.18
C SER A 43 15.47 7.09 -4.56
N LEU A 44 16.18 6.00 -4.82
CA LEU A 44 16.06 5.31 -6.10
C LEU A 44 14.69 4.69 -6.28
N LEU A 45 14.16 4.03 -5.23
CA LEU A 45 12.83 3.42 -5.27
C LEU A 45 11.74 4.47 -5.55
N LEU A 46 11.84 5.64 -4.92
CA LEU A 46 10.90 6.73 -5.14
C LEU A 46 11.03 7.32 -6.55
N ARG A 47 12.25 7.61 -6.96
CA ARG A 47 12.53 8.24 -8.26
C ARG A 47 12.08 7.38 -9.43
N LYS A 48 12.23 6.06 -9.31
CA LYS A 48 11.80 5.11 -10.34
C LYS A 48 10.33 4.70 -10.21
N ASN A 49 9.61 5.28 -9.26
CA ASN A 49 8.21 4.95 -8.99
C ASN A 49 7.98 3.47 -8.69
N LEU A 50 8.96 2.84 -8.05
CA LEU A 50 8.85 1.43 -7.64
C LEU A 50 8.16 1.29 -6.29
N CYS A 51 8.31 2.28 -5.42
CA CYS A 51 7.63 2.34 -4.12
C CYS A 51 7.16 3.76 -3.86
N THR A 52 6.14 3.89 -3.01
CA THR A 52 5.64 5.18 -2.55
C THR A 52 6.22 5.51 -1.18
N ASN A 53 6.13 6.76 -0.76
CA ASN A 53 6.53 7.18 0.58
C ASN A 53 5.79 6.37 1.66
N TYR A 54 4.49 6.14 1.47
CA TYR A 54 3.68 5.33 2.39
C TYR A 54 4.26 3.93 2.56
N GLN A 55 4.59 3.27 1.44
CA GLN A 55 5.15 1.92 1.44
C GLN A 55 6.51 1.89 2.13
N ILE A 56 7.37 2.85 1.82
CA ILE A 56 8.72 2.93 2.42
C ILE A 56 8.62 3.16 3.92
N ASP A 57 7.74 4.04 4.38
CA ASP A 57 7.56 4.28 5.81
C ASP A 57 7.16 3.00 6.55
N ARG A 58 6.25 2.21 5.98
CA ARG A 58 5.84 0.95 6.58
C ARG A 58 6.98 -0.06 6.59
N LEU A 59 7.76 -0.12 5.52
CA LEU A 59 8.92 -1.01 5.42
C LEU A 59 9.96 -0.67 6.47
N VAL A 60 10.25 0.62 6.65
CA VAL A 60 11.24 1.08 7.63
C VAL A 60 10.78 0.77 9.05
N LYS A 61 9.49 0.93 9.33
CA LYS A 61 8.91 0.58 10.63
C LYS A 61 8.89 -0.91 10.90
N GLY A 62 9.04 -1.73 9.86
CA GLY A 62 9.01 -3.18 9.99
C GLY A 62 7.60 -3.77 9.94
N ASP A 63 6.62 -3.03 9.45
CA ASP A 63 5.26 -3.55 9.27
C ASP A 63 5.28 -4.68 8.25
N ARG A 64 4.63 -5.79 8.59
CA ARG A 64 4.58 -6.98 7.72
C ARG A 64 3.36 -7.02 6.83
N ASP A 65 2.35 -6.23 7.12
CA ASP A 65 1.10 -6.19 6.38
C ASP A 65 0.70 -4.76 6.04
N GLY A 66 -0.46 -4.61 5.40
CA GLY A 66 -0.95 -3.29 5.00
C GLY A 66 -0.43 -2.83 3.66
N TYR A 67 0.28 -3.69 2.92
CA TYR A 67 0.76 -3.38 1.56
C TYR A 67 -0.25 -3.77 0.49
N PHE A 68 -1.09 -4.75 0.80
CA PHE A 68 -2.12 -5.25 -0.12
C PHE A 68 -3.41 -5.51 0.63
N PHE A 69 -4.54 -5.23 -0.02
CA PHE A 69 -5.85 -5.70 0.40
C PHE A 69 -6.44 -6.48 -0.77
N GLY A 70 -6.43 -7.82 -0.65
CA GLY A 70 -6.83 -8.67 -1.75
C GLY A 70 -5.97 -8.43 -2.99
N ALA A 71 -6.58 -8.15 -4.11
CA ALA A 71 -5.90 -7.90 -5.37
C ALA A 71 -5.41 -6.44 -5.53
N TYR A 72 -5.50 -5.63 -4.47
CA TYR A 72 -5.17 -4.21 -4.53
C TYR A 72 -3.89 -3.91 -3.77
N LYS A 73 -2.91 -3.35 -4.46
CA LYS A 73 -1.68 -2.86 -3.85
C LYS A 73 -1.91 -1.45 -3.34
N ILE A 74 -1.68 -1.23 -2.06
CA ILE A 74 -1.89 0.06 -1.42
C ILE A 74 -0.78 1.02 -1.81
N LEU A 75 -1.14 2.18 -2.34
CA LEU A 75 -0.19 3.21 -2.73
C LEU A 75 0.03 4.21 -1.59
N TYR A 76 -1.05 4.71 -1.00
CA TYR A 76 -0.94 5.59 0.16
C TYR A 76 -2.29 5.75 0.88
N PHE A 77 -2.19 6.26 2.10
CA PHE A 77 -3.35 6.56 2.93
C PHE A 77 -3.99 7.87 2.45
N ALA A 78 -5.28 7.83 2.17
CA ALA A 78 -6.01 8.98 1.63
C ALA A 78 -6.84 9.71 2.67
N GLY A 79 -7.30 9.01 3.72
CA GLY A 79 -8.10 9.65 4.74
C GLY A 79 -8.78 8.64 5.66
N SER A 80 -9.44 9.13 6.72
CA SER A 80 -10.15 8.27 7.64
C SER A 80 -11.49 8.86 8.02
N GLY A 81 -12.48 7.98 8.15
CA GLY A 81 -13.79 8.29 8.69
C GLY A 81 -14.03 7.55 10.00
N THR A 82 -15.26 7.60 10.50
CA THR A 82 -15.63 6.98 11.76
C THR A 82 -15.45 5.47 11.74
N PHE A 83 -15.87 4.80 10.67
CA PHE A 83 -15.90 3.35 10.58
C PHE A 83 -14.75 2.77 9.76
N ALA A 84 -14.15 3.55 8.89
CA ALA A 84 -13.22 3.03 7.90
C ALA A 84 -12.05 3.97 7.64
N ARG A 85 -10.98 3.39 7.14
CA ARG A 85 -9.85 4.12 6.55
C ARG A 85 -9.94 4.01 5.04
N VAL A 86 -9.52 5.06 4.34
CA VAL A 86 -9.54 5.09 2.88
C VAL A 86 -8.11 5.14 2.38
N TYR A 87 -7.81 4.28 1.41
CA TYR A 87 -6.49 4.20 0.78
C TYR A 87 -6.63 4.35 -0.72
N ARG A 88 -5.62 4.91 -1.33
CA ARG A 88 -5.48 4.85 -2.79
C ARG A 88 -4.69 3.59 -3.12
N ALA A 89 -5.16 2.82 -4.08
CA ALA A 89 -4.58 1.53 -4.41
C ALA A 89 -4.63 1.28 -5.91
N VAL A 90 -3.85 0.30 -6.37
CA VAL A 90 -3.83 -0.13 -7.76
C VAL A 90 -4.14 -1.61 -7.83
N HIS A 91 -5.00 -2.00 -8.76
CA HIS A 91 -5.33 -3.40 -8.99
C HIS A 91 -4.13 -4.12 -9.60
N ASN A 92 -3.75 -5.26 -9.03
CA ASN A 92 -2.54 -6.00 -9.43
C ASN A 92 -2.55 -6.44 -10.89
N THR A 93 -3.71 -6.77 -11.43
CA THR A 93 -3.82 -7.32 -12.78
C THR A 93 -4.12 -6.25 -13.82
N THR A 94 -5.07 -5.36 -13.52
CA THR A 94 -5.55 -4.37 -14.50
C THR A 94 -4.78 -3.06 -14.47
N GLY A 95 -4.06 -2.80 -13.37
CA GLY A 95 -3.37 -1.52 -13.18
C GLY A 95 -4.31 -0.35 -12.88
N LYS A 96 -5.59 -0.62 -12.65
CA LYS A 96 -6.58 0.42 -12.39
C LYS A 96 -6.39 0.99 -11.00
N VAL A 97 -6.38 2.31 -10.89
CA VAL A 97 -6.25 3.01 -9.61
C VAL A 97 -7.64 3.21 -9.02
N VAL A 98 -7.79 2.84 -7.75
CA VAL A 98 -9.08 2.87 -7.05
C VAL A 98 -8.91 3.43 -5.64
N ALA A 99 -10.01 3.84 -5.03
CA ALA A 99 -10.07 4.11 -3.61
C ALA A 99 -10.57 2.84 -2.91
N VAL A 100 -9.84 2.40 -1.90
CA VAL A 100 -10.19 1.21 -1.10
C VAL A 100 -10.57 1.67 0.29
N LYS A 101 -11.79 1.32 0.72
CA LYS A 101 -12.24 1.58 2.08
C LYS A 101 -12.09 0.31 2.90
N VAL A 102 -11.41 0.42 4.03
CA VAL A 102 -11.14 -0.71 4.92
C VAL A 102 -11.81 -0.44 6.26
N LEU A 103 -12.71 -1.33 6.64
CA LEU A 103 -13.41 -1.22 7.91
C LEU A 103 -12.40 -1.36 9.06
N ARG A 104 -12.50 -0.47 10.05
CA ARG A 104 -11.63 -0.53 11.23
C ARG A 104 -11.90 -1.80 12.01
N ASN A 105 -10.85 -2.43 12.54
CA ASN A 105 -10.92 -3.69 13.27
C ASN A 105 -11.96 -3.68 14.38
N ARG A 106 -12.09 -2.58 15.12
CA ARG A 106 -13.03 -2.46 16.23
C ARG A 106 -14.49 -2.56 15.83
N PHE A 107 -14.81 -2.43 14.53
CA PHE A 107 -16.17 -2.49 14.01
C PHE A 107 -16.48 -3.77 13.25
N ARG A 108 -15.53 -4.65 13.06
CA ARG A 108 -15.71 -5.86 12.23
C ARG A 108 -16.82 -6.77 12.74
N GLU A 109 -16.95 -6.90 14.07
CA GLU A 109 -17.95 -7.77 14.69
C GLU A 109 -19.26 -7.03 14.99
N ASP A 110 -19.32 -5.72 14.74
CA ASP A 110 -20.52 -4.93 14.93
C ASP A 110 -21.33 -4.97 13.63
N ALA A 111 -22.46 -5.69 13.68
CA ALA A 111 -23.34 -5.85 12.51
C ALA A 111 -23.88 -4.52 12.00
N THR A 112 -24.21 -3.60 12.90
CA THR A 112 -24.73 -2.28 12.53
C THR A 112 -23.69 -1.44 11.83
N ALA A 113 -22.47 -1.41 12.38
CA ALA A 113 -21.36 -0.67 11.77
C ALA A 113 -20.98 -1.27 10.41
N THR A 114 -20.94 -2.59 10.31
CA THR A 114 -20.64 -3.29 9.06
C THR A 114 -21.68 -2.98 8.00
N GLU A 115 -22.96 -3.01 8.37
CA GLU A 115 -24.05 -2.70 7.45
C GLU A 115 -23.97 -1.25 6.97
N ALA A 116 -23.72 -0.30 7.86
CA ALA A 116 -23.55 1.10 7.50
C ALA A 116 -22.36 1.29 6.55
N PHE A 117 -21.26 0.61 6.81
CA PHE A 117 -20.06 0.63 5.98
C PHE A 117 -20.35 0.12 4.57
N LEU A 118 -21.04 -1.02 4.46
CA LEU A 118 -21.41 -1.60 3.17
C LEU A 118 -22.41 -0.72 2.40
N ARG A 119 -23.33 -0.12 3.11
CA ARG A 119 -24.33 0.78 2.52
C ARG A 119 -23.64 2.02 1.93
N GLU A 120 -22.74 2.63 2.67
CA GLU A 120 -21.97 3.79 2.22
C GLU A 120 -21.17 3.43 0.97
N GLY A 121 -20.56 2.26 0.96
CA GLY A 121 -19.80 1.80 -0.18
C GLY A 121 -20.65 1.54 -1.42
N ARG A 122 -21.84 1.00 -1.25
CA ARG A 122 -22.75 0.80 -2.39
C ARG A 122 -23.18 2.14 -2.99
N ILE A 123 -23.45 3.12 -2.16
CA ILE A 123 -23.77 4.48 -2.61
C ILE A 123 -22.56 5.08 -3.33
N GLY A 124 -21.39 4.97 -2.74
CA GLY A 124 -20.15 5.46 -3.35
C GLY A 124 -19.81 4.79 -4.68
N SER A 125 -20.14 3.51 -4.82
CA SER A 125 -19.94 2.78 -6.08
C SER A 125 -20.88 3.24 -7.18
N LYS A 126 -22.05 3.75 -6.83
CA LYS A 126 -23.04 4.25 -7.78
C LYS A 126 -22.76 5.70 -8.16
N LEU A 127 -22.21 6.48 -7.24
CA LEU A 127 -21.85 7.87 -7.47
C LEU A 127 -20.42 7.89 -8.00
N ARG A 128 -20.26 7.98 -9.30
CA ARG A 128 -18.93 8.08 -9.88
C ARG A 128 -18.32 9.42 -9.51
N HIS A 129 -17.38 9.37 -8.61
CA HIS A 129 -16.43 10.44 -8.38
C HIS A 129 -15.32 10.33 -9.43
N PRO A 130 -14.29 11.14 -9.43
CA PRO A 130 -13.49 11.41 -10.62
C PRO A 130 -13.40 10.21 -11.56
N PRO A 131 -13.53 10.40 -12.88
CA PRO A 131 -13.64 9.29 -13.84
C PRO A 131 -12.52 8.27 -13.75
N GLN A 132 -11.39 8.63 -13.13
CA GLN A 132 -10.23 7.77 -13.02
C GLN A 132 -10.19 6.97 -11.72
N LEU A 133 -11.15 7.18 -10.81
CA LEU A 133 -11.08 6.57 -9.48
C LEU A 133 -12.38 5.83 -9.16
N ASP A 134 -12.30 4.51 -9.17
CA ASP A 134 -13.38 3.67 -8.67
C ASP A 134 -13.22 3.45 -7.18
N CYS A 135 -14.36 3.40 -6.47
CA CYS A 135 -14.37 3.09 -5.06
C CYS A 135 -14.57 1.59 -4.87
N ARG A 136 -13.71 0.96 -4.10
CA ARG A 136 -13.82 -0.45 -3.72
C ARG A 136 -13.89 -0.56 -2.22
N ILE A 137 -14.63 -1.56 -1.73
CA ILE A 137 -14.77 -1.80 -0.31
C ILE A 137 -14.17 -3.16 0.00
N VAL A 138 -13.23 -3.13 0.92
CA VAL A 138 -12.60 -4.34 1.41
C VAL A 138 -12.76 -4.37 2.92
N ALA A 139 -13.40 -5.42 3.42
CA ALA A 139 -13.40 -5.73 4.84
C ALA A 139 -12.17 -6.59 5.08
N ALA A 140 -11.17 -5.97 5.65
CA ALA A 140 -9.92 -6.66 5.90
C ALA A 140 -10.03 -7.61 7.10
#